data_da9940cabe3f9adfd5ea37d1210320cb
#
_entry.id   da9940cabe3f9adfd5ea37d1210320cb
#
_cell.length_a   1.000
_cell.length_b   1.000
_cell.length_c   1.000
_cell.angle_alpha   90.00
_cell.angle_beta   90.00
_cell.angle_gamma   90.00
#
_symmetry.space_group_name_H-M   'P 1'
#
loop_
_entity.id
_entity.type
_entity.pdbx_description
1 polymer ?
#
loop_
_entity_poly.entity_id
_entity_poly.type
_entity_poly.pdbx_seq_one_letter_code
_entity_poly.pdbx_strand_id
1 'polypeptide(L)'
;MAENTNYEGQAIGIFELDNQCACYVALDAASKAANVRIQSVERNRLKWGACVKMRGSISDVHAAMEAALRIAQPISKIVHHSIIAAPAADTEISMAMTINK
;
A
#
# COMPACT_ATOMS: atom_id res chain seq x y z
N MET A 1 4.82 -18.76 9.94
CA MET A 1 4.02 -19.05 8.74
C MET A 1 4.76 -18.55 7.52
N ALA A 2 4.91 -19.39 6.53
CA ALA A 2 5.52 -18.99 5.29
C ALA A 2 4.53 -18.16 4.48
N GLU A 3 4.96 -17.01 4.02
CA GLU A 3 4.14 -16.14 3.21
C GLU A 3 4.59 -16.21 1.77
N ASN A 4 3.62 -16.15 0.86
CA ASN A 4 3.94 -16.00 -0.53
C ASN A 4 4.33 -14.55 -0.80
N THR A 5 5.63 -14.33 -0.98
CA THR A 5 6.18 -12.99 -1.25
C THR A 5 6.45 -12.76 -2.72
N ASN A 6 6.02 -13.69 -3.60
CA ASN A 6 6.19 -13.51 -5.03
C ASN A 6 5.04 -12.66 -5.58
N TYR A 7 5.36 -11.44 -5.94
CA TYR A 7 4.40 -10.49 -6.50
C TYR A 7 4.64 -10.21 -7.98
N GLU A 8 5.45 -11.05 -8.62
CA GLU A 8 5.80 -10.86 -10.03
C GLU A 8 4.52 -10.74 -10.88
N GLY A 9 4.49 -9.74 -11.74
CA GLY A 9 3.36 -9.51 -12.63
C GLY A 9 2.16 -8.82 -11.98
N GLN A 10 2.22 -8.57 -10.67
CA GLN A 10 1.13 -7.87 -9.99
C GLN A 10 1.40 -6.37 -9.91
N ALA A 11 0.32 -5.59 -10.04
CA ALA A 11 0.39 -4.17 -9.80
C ALA A 11 0.70 -3.88 -8.33
N ILE A 12 1.26 -2.71 -8.06
CA ILE A 12 1.45 -2.24 -6.71
C ILE A 12 0.70 -0.92 -6.51
N GLY A 13 0.01 -0.81 -5.38
CA GLY A 13 -0.55 0.45 -4.90
C GLY A 13 0.20 0.88 -3.66
N ILE A 14 0.62 2.14 -3.65
CA ILE A 14 1.37 2.71 -2.53
C ILE A 14 0.63 3.93 -2.06
N PHE A 15 0.32 4.02 -0.77
CA PHE A 15 -0.20 5.26 -0.22
C PHE A 15 0.49 5.59 1.10
N GLU A 16 0.67 6.87 1.32
CA GLU A 16 1.35 7.38 2.50
C GLU A 16 0.45 8.38 3.21
N LEU A 17 0.25 8.17 4.51
CA LEU A 17 -0.55 9.04 5.35
C LEU A 17 0.32 9.57 6.50
N ASP A 18 -0.09 10.68 7.09
CA ASP A 18 0.65 11.27 8.20
C ASP A 18 0.22 10.71 9.56
N ASN A 19 -0.62 9.69 9.57
CA ASN A 19 -1.14 9.07 10.79
C ASN A 19 -1.16 7.56 10.62
N GLN A 20 -0.38 6.85 11.43
CA GLN A 20 -0.25 5.39 11.32
C GLN A 20 -1.57 4.67 11.62
N CYS A 21 -2.35 5.16 12.59
CA CYS A 21 -3.65 4.55 12.88
C CYS A 21 -4.58 4.66 11.67
N ALA A 22 -4.56 5.81 10.98
CA ALA A 22 -5.34 6.00 9.77
C ALA A 22 -4.92 5.03 8.67
N CYS A 23 -3.62 4.67 8.61
CA CYS A 23 -3.14 3.68 7.65
C CYS A 23 -3.82 2.33 7.84
N TYR A 24 -3.99 1.89 9.08
CA TYR A 24 -4.65 0.61 9.35
C TYR A 24 -6.14 0.66 9.01
N VAL A 25 -6.80 1.77 9.30
CA VAL A 25 -8.20 1.95 8.92
C VAL A 25 -8.34 1.92 7.39
N ALA A 26 -7.44 2.61 6.69
CA ALA A 26 -7.47 2.68 5.23
C ALA A 26 -7.16 1.33 4.58
N LEU A 27 -6.13 0.61 5.06
CA LEU A 27 -5.79 -0.68 4.48
C LEU A 27 -6.88 -1.73 4.73
N ASP A 28 -7.58 -1.63 5.85
CA ASP A 28 -8.72 -2.51 6.09
C ASP A 28 -9.82 -2.28 5.06
N ALA A 29 -10.13 -1.01 4.79
CA ALA A 29 -11.09 -0.65 3.76
C ALA A 29 -10.65 -1.16 2.37
N ALA A 30 -9.37 -1.02 2.06
CA ALA A 30 -8.80 -1.52 0.80
C ALA A 30 -8.98 -3.03 0.68
N SER A 31 -8.65 -3.76 1.73
CA SER A 31 -8.71 -5.23 1.74
C SER A 31 -10.15 -5.75 1.65
N LYS A 32 -11.12 -4.98 2.13
CA LYS A 32 -12.53 -5.34 2.04
C LYS A 32 -13.14 -5.00 0.68
N ALA A 33 -12.54 -4.04 -0.04
CA ALA A 33 -13.09 -3.55 -1.30
C ALA A 33 -12.67 -4.39 -2.51
N ALA A 34 -11.50 -5.03 -2.45
CA ALA A 34 -10.96 -5.74 -3.60
C ALA A 34 -9.97 -6.83 -3.15
N ASN A 35 -9.60 -7.69 -4.08
CA ASN A 35 -8.68 -8.80 -3.79
C ASN A 35 -7.23 -8.30 -3.88
N VAL A 36 -6.78 -7.66 -2.82
CA VAL A 36 -5.39 -7.20 -2.71
C VAL A 36 -4.74 -7.82 -1.48
N ARG A 37 -3.41 -7.95 -1.52
CA ARG A 37 -2.60 -8.35 -0.38
C ARG A 37 -1.80 -7.17 0.09
N ILE A 38 -1.73 -6.98 1.39
CA ILE A 38 -0.91 -5.93 1.98
C ILE A 38 0.52 -6.47 2.06
N GLN A 39 1.42 -5.87 1.31
CA GLN A 39 2.82 -6.30 1.28
C GLN A 39 3.57 -5.77 2.50
N SER A 40 3.35 -4.51 2.85
CA SER A 40 4.02 -3.93 4.00
C SER A 40 3.32 -2.67 4.48
N VAL A 41 3.52 -2.37 5.76
CA VAL A 41 3.20 -1.08 6.36
C VAL A 41 4.50 -0.61 6.99
N GLU A 42 5.09 0.44 6.44
CA GLU A 42 6.40 0.93 6.86
C GLU A 42 6.24 2.31 7.45
N ARG A 43 6.77 2.50 8.65
CA ARG A 43 6.76 3.84 9.26
C ARG A 43 7.54 4.79 8.36
N ASN A 44 6.95 5.95 8.10
CA ASN A 44 7.66 7.00 7.40
C ASN A 44 8.37 7.91 8.42
N ARG A 45 9.16 8.83 7.92
CA ARG A 45 9.89 9.76 8.79
C ARG A 45 9.11 11.04 9.10
N LEU A 46 7.79 11.00 8.88
CA LEU A 46 6.88 12.10 9.16
C LEU A 46 6.18 11.86 10.49
N LYS A 47 6.93 11.81 11.57
CA LYS A 47 6.44 11.63 12.94
C LYS A 47 5.57 10.37 13.10
N TRP A 48 4.27 10.50 12.85
CA TRP A 48 3.28 9.47 13.15
C TRP A 48 2.77 8.75 11.91
N GLY A 49 3.37 8.98 10.77
CA GLY A 49 2.88 8.46 9.50
C GLY A 49 3.43 7.10 9.12
N ALA A 50 2.85 6.55 8.06
CA ALA A 50 3.31 5.30 7.48
C ALA A 50 3.00 5.24 6.00
N CYS A 51 3.70 4.33 5.31
CA CYS A 51 3.54 4.02 3.90
C CYS A 51 3.01 2.59 3.78
N VAL A 52 1.91 2.42 3.07
CA VAL A 52 1.28 1.12 2.85
C VAL A 52 1.53 0.70 1.40
N LYS A 53 1.98 -0.55 1.22
CA LYS A 53 2.16 -1.16 -0.10
C LYS A 53 1.21 -2.34 -0.24
N MET A 54 0.41 -2.34 -1.29
CA MET A 54 -0.55 -3.42 -1.56
C MET A 54 -0.39 -3.94 -2.97
N ARG A 55 -0.66 -5.22 -3.16
CA ARG A 55 -0.42 -5.94 -4.42
C ARG A 55 -1.70 -6.63 -4.90
N GLY A 56 -1.85 -6.71 -6.21
CA GLY A 56 -2.98 -7.40 -6.81
C GLY A 56 -3.03 -7.12 -8.32
N SER A 57 -4.14 -7.51 -8.95
CA SER A 57 -4.38 -7.11 -10.33
C SER A 57 -4.54 -5.60 -10.40
N ILE A 58 -4.32 -5.02 -11.58
CA ILE A 58 -4.42 -3.56 -11.73
C ILE A 58 -5.81 -3.05 -11.35
N SER A 59 -6.88 -3.78 -11.74
CA SER A 59 -8.24 -3.36 -11.40
C SER A 59 -8.52 -3.47 -9.90
N ASP A 60 -8.01 -4.51 -9.24
CA ASP A 60 -8.17 -4.66 -7.80
C ASP A 60 -7.40 -3.58 -7.04
N VAL A 61 -6.18 -3.26 -7.49
CA VAL A 61 -5.38 -2.22 -6.84
C VAL A 61 -6.06 -0.84 -6.99
N HIS A 62 -6.64 -0.54 -8.15
CA HIS A 62 -7.38 0.71 -8.33
C HIS A 62 -8.59 0.78 -7.39
N ALA A 63 -9.38 -0.28 -7.32
CA ALA A 63 -10.57 -0.31 -6.45
C ALA A 63 -10.18 -0.19 -4.98
N ALA A 64 -9.13 -0.91 -4.57
CA ALA A 64 -8.62 -0.86 -3.20
C ALA A 64 -8.09 0.52 -2.84
N MET A 65 -7.33 1.15 -3.73
CA MET A 65 -6.80 2.50 -3.53
C MET A 65 -7.92 3.52 -3.35
N GLU A 66 -8.95 3.45 -4.20
CA GLU A 66 -10.09 4.35 -4.09
C GLU A 66 -10.78 4.23 -2.73
N ALA A 67 -11.00 3.00 -2.28
CA ALA A 67 -11.62 2.76 -0.97
C ALA A 67 -10.74 3.26 0.17
N ALA A 68 -9.42 3.01 0.10
CA ALA A 68 -8.49 3.44 1.12
C ALA A 68 -8.46 4.97 1.26
N LEU A 69 -8.36 5.67 0.13
CA LEU A 69 -8.26 7.13 0.14
C LEU A 69 -9.58 7.79 0.57
N ARG A 70 -10.71 7.19 0.21
CA ARG A 70 -12.01 7.69 0.62
C ARG A 70 -12.16 7.67 2.14
N ILE A 71 -11.74 6.58 2.76
CA ILE A 71 -11.80 6.44 4.23
C ILE A 71 -10.74 7.33 4.90
N ALA A 72 -9.56 7.45 4.31
CA ALA A 72 -8.45 8.20 4.91
C ALA A 72 -8.70 9.71 4.91
N GLN A 73 -9.33 10.23 3.87
CA GLN A 73 -9.42 11.66 3.66
C GLN A 73 -9.96 12.45 4.88
N PRO A 74 -11.04 12.02 5.55
CA PRO A 74 -11.56 12.78 6.69
C PRO A 74 -10.76 12.58 7.99
N ILE A 75 -9.84 11.62 8.06
CA ILE A 75 -9.16 11.29 9.32
C ILE A 75 -7.65 11.50 9.27
N SER A 76 -7.09 11.78 8.10
CA SER A 76 -5.64 11.93 7.96
C SER A 76 -5.32 12.75 6.73
N LYS A 77 -4.15 13.37 6.75
CA LYS A 77 -3.60 13.97 5.54
C LYS A 77 -3.08 12.85 4.64
N ILE A 78 -3.47 12.86 3.38
CA ILE A 78 -2.91 11.99 2.38
C ILE A 78 -1.65 12.67 1.85
N VAL A 79 -0.49 12.11 2.22
CA VAL A 79 0.79 12.69 1.84
C VAL A 79 1.06 12.43 0.36
N HIS A 80 0.88 11.17 -0.06
CA HIS A 80 1.09 10.79 -1.45
C HIS A 80 0.45 9.43 -1.72
N HIS A 81 0.17 9.17 -2.99
CA HIS A 81 -0.27 7.84 -3.42
C HIS A 81 0.11 7.62 -4.88
N SER A 82 0.31 6.37 -5.25
CA SER A 82 0.67 5.97 -6.61
C SER A 82 0.25 4.54 -6.88
N ILE A 83 0.04 4.25 -8.16
CA ILE A 83 -0.18 2.89 -8.64
C ILE A 83 0.80 2.64 -9.77
N ILE A 84 1.51 1.51 -9.69
CA ILE A 84 2.40 1.06 -10.75
C ILE A 84 1.83 -0.25 -11.28
N ALA A 85 1.43 -0.29 -12.55
CA ALA A 85 0.71 -1.43 -13.11
C ALA A 85 1.57 -2.68 -13.20
N ALA A 86 2.83 -2.52 -13.63
CA ALA A 86 3.76 -3.63 -13.81
C ALA A 86 5.15 -3.16 -13.38
N PRO A 87 5.46 -3.23 -12.07
CA PRO A 87 6.75 -2.74 -11.59
C PRO A 87 7.92 -3.46 -12.27
N ALA A 88 8.92 -2.68 -12.67
CA ALA A 88 10.14 -3.23 -13.24
C ALA A 88 10.89 -4.06 -12.18
N ALA A 89 11.75 -4.98 -12.64
CA ALA A 89 12.54 -5.81 -11.73
C ALA A 89 13.34 -4.98 -10.73
N ASP A 90 13.97 -3.91 -11.19
CA ASP A 90 14.75 -3.03 -10.31
C ASP A 90 13.87 -2.31 -9.28
N THR A 91 12.63 -1.98 -9.63
CA THR A 91 11.67 -1.40 -8.70
C THR A 91 11.34 -2.39 -7.59
N GLU A 92 11.09 -3.66 -7.96
CA GLU A 92 10.80 -4.72 -6.98
C GLU A 92 11.98 -4.91 -6.01
N ILE A 93 13.20 -4.93 -6.55
CA ILE A 93 14.42 -5.08 -5.73
C ILE A 93 14.55 -3.90 -4.76
N SER A 94 14.36 -2.69 -5.26
CA SER A 94 14.47 -1.48 -4.43
C SER A 94 13.43 -1.45 -3.31
N MET A 95 12.20 -1.87 -3.59
CA MET A 95 11.17 -1.95 -2.57
C MET A 95 11.51 -2.98 -1.51
N ALA A 96 12.01 -4.15 -1.92
CA ALA A 96 12.39 -5.21 -0.99
C ALA A 96 13.50 -4.75 -0.03
N MET A 97 14.36 -3.84 -0.46
CA MET A 97 15.44 -3.32 0.37
C MET A 97 14.93 -2.47 1.54
N THR A 98 13.76 -1.87 1.43
CA THR A 98 13.22 -0.99 2.48
C THR A 98 12.23 -1.69 3.39
N ILE A 99 11.68 -2.81 2.97
CA ILE A 99 10.76 -3.58 3.81
C ILE A 99 11.52 -4.11 5.01
N ASN A 100 11.00 -3.95 6.19
CA ASN A 100 11.63 -4.35 7.46
C ASN A 100 12.76 -3.41 7.94
N LYS A 101 12.83 -2.19 7.45
CA LYS A 101 13.82 -1.20 7.94
C LYS A 101 13.30 -0.29 9.04
#